data_7f99d9f41481b5d6f08be87f278187db
#
_entry.id   7f99d9f41481b5d6f08be87f278187db
#
_cell.length_a   1.000
_cell.length_b   1.000
_cell.length_c   1.000
_cell.angle_alpha   90.00
_cell.angle_beta   90.00
_cell.angle_gamma   90.00
#
_symmetry.space_group_name_H-M   'P 1'
#
loop_
_entity.id
_entity.type
_entity.pdbx_description
1 polymer ?
#
loop_
_entity_poly.entity_id
_entity_poly.type
_entity_poly.pdbx_seq_one_letter_code
_entity_poly.pdbx_strand_id
1 'polypeptide(L)'
;MEKQKYLKAEIAVFFLMILIEAICAYYYPLTGDDRYFQSLNVLSVGKIIQYLKAFGNGRYLGNLAVVLLVNNKMLRVMVKTICIVGIWINLVYLCELEEGWKKGILAILVIFPTNLLSAQVYVWTAGFCNYVLCVFLELTALSCLKKYNKCKNAGIRIVLLTVLFMFALLAQLCSENSTVINIAILMILIIDLIKHKKDKIAILIFSIATLIGTGLMFFGPKYFRVVYKMDTYRKIPNTLGTIISTAMYNVLTINRCMMGNFFLFLLLAIVIYYLYNKNNKNIKYYLIGLGVYSFLYFLMDNDREWVYPNFILRNIISMFMLVICLIAVFIILKKNRKSIENKILINYGLIVFSIMPLLIVTPIGARTLFYTYILFVGFVIQLMNKISLKKEHLIYKTVNIFMITLLISSMIMWSNIHYADTVRNNYIKEKMNKKENQINIPALPKQDYLWNDTMIKESFDCLYKYKKQGDIKFNVQTWDFWYEENFLN
;
A
#
# COMPACT_ATOMS: atom_id res chain seq x y z
N MET A 1 35.03 2.98 -16.15
CA MET A 1 35.10 2.92 -14.69
C MET A 1 33.81 3.41 -14.01
N GLU A 2 33.26 4.58 -14.32
CA GLU A 2 32.03 5.07 -13.68
C GLU A 2 30.80 4.17 -13.88
N LYS A 3 30.52 3.73 -15.11
CA LYS A 3 29.41 2.79 -15.38
C LYS A 3 29.47 1.50 -14.54
N GLN A 4 30.63 0.93 -14.30
CA GLN A 4 30.79 -0.24 -13.46
C GLN A 4 30.54 0.05 -11.98
N LYS A 5 30.88 1.24 -11.51
CA LYS A 5 30.65 1.69 -10.13
C LYS A 5 29.16 1.88 -9.86
N TYR A 6 28.41 2.47 -10.82
CA TYR A 6 26.97 2.61 -10.73
C TYR A 6 26.24 1.27 -10.77
N LEU A 7 26.69 0.32 -11.58
CA LEU A 7 26.11 -1.02 -11.65
C LEU A 7 26.29 -1.78 -10.33
N LYS A 8 27.48 -1.74 -9.70
CA LYS A 8 27.69 -2.36 -8.39
C LYS A 8 26.80 -1.74 -7.31
N ALA A 9 26.60 -0.45 -7.39
CA ALA A 9 25.75 0.31 -6.51
C ALA A 9 24.26 -0.11 -6.60
N GLU A 10 23.77 -0.24 -7.81
CA GLU A 10 22.40 -0.67 -8.09
C GLU A 10 22.14 -2.11 -7.61
N ILE A 11 23.09 -2.99 -7.86
CA ILE A 11 23.06 -4.37 -7.38
C ILE A 11 22.99 -4.40 -5.83
N ALA A 12 23.74 -3.56 -5.13
CA ALA A 12 23.71 -3.50 -3.68
C ALA A 12 22.33 -3.05 -3.15
N VAL A 13 21.71 -2.02 -3.72
CA VAL A 13 20.36 -1.59 -3.34
C VAL A 13 19.34 -2.69 -3.58
N PHE A 14 19.43 -3.39 -4.71
CA PHE A 14 18.54 -4.50 -5.04
C PHE A 14 18.63 -5.65 -4.02
N PHE A 15 19.84 -6.07 -3.69
CA PHE A 15 20.04 -7.14 -2.69
C PHE A 15 19.62 -6.70 -1.28
N LEU A 16 19.90 -5.45 -0.89
CA LEU A 16 19.44 -4.91 0.39
C LEU A 16 17.90 -4.90 0.46
N MET A 17 17.21 -4.51 -0.60
CA MET A 17 15.74 -4.57 -0.65
C MET A 17 15.22 -6.00 -0.45
N ILE A 18 15.76 -6.96 -1.19
CA ILE A 18 15.36 -8.37 -1.07
C ILE A 18 15.57 -8.84 0.39
N LEU A 19 16.72 -8.52 0.96
CA LEU A 19 17.08 -8.96 2.31
C LEU A 19 16.15 -8.34 3.37
N ILE A 20 15.90 -7.01 3.29
CA ILE A 20 14.99 -6.31 4.21
C ILE A 20 13.61 -6.95 4.15
N GLU A 21 13.04 -7.06 2.94
CA GLU A 21 11.68 -7.56 2.76
C GLU A 21 11.54 -9.03 3.15
N ALA A 22 12.49 -9.87 2.78
CA ALA A 22 12.44 -11.29 3.13
C ALA A 22 12.49 -11.50 4.66
N ILE A 23 13.36 -10.77 5.36
CA ILE A 23 13.49 -10.83 6.80
C ILE A 23 12.23 -10.29 7.49
N CYS A 24 11.75 -9.12 7.08
CA CYS A 24 10.52 -8.55 7.63
C CYS A 24 9.33 -9.48 7.40
N ALA A 25 9.13 -9.96 6.18
CA ALA A 25 8.03 -10.86 5.83
C ALA A 25 8.09 -12.21 6.59
N TYR A 26 9.29 -12.68 6.91
CA TYR A 26 9.49 -13.89 7.72
C TYR A 26 9.02 -13.70 9.16
N TYR A 27 9.26 -12.51 9.74
CA TYR A 27 8.93 -12.20 11.13
C TYR A 27 7.50 -11.63 11.31
N TYR A 28 6.81 -11.21 10.23
CA TYR A 28 5.46 -10.69 10.36
C TYR A 28 4.50 -11.71 10.98
N PRO A 29 3.81 -11.36 12.08
CA PRO A 29 2.76 -12.20 12.66
C PRO A 29 1.52 -12.23 11.76
N LEU A 30 0.64 -13.20 11.99
CA LEU A 30 -0.71 -13.18 11.44
C LEU A 30 -1.57 -12.26 12.30
N THR A 31 -2.18 -11.24 11.68
CA THR A 31 -2.96 -10.20 12.37
C THR A 31 -4.35 -10.03 11.75
N GLY A 32 -5.22 -9.31 12.43
CA GLY A 32 -6.59 -9.09 11.97
C GLY A 32 -7.32 -10.39 11.69
N ASP A 33 -7.92 -10.50 10.51
CA ASP A 33 -8.67 -11.68 10.06
C ASP A 33 -7.80 -12.77 9.38
N ASP A 34 -6.47 -12.64 9.35
CA ASP A 34 -5.57 -13.65 8.78
C ASP A 34 -5.79 -15.03 9.42
N ARG A 35 -6.06 -15.09 10.74
CA ARG A 35 -6.32 -16.35 11.45
C ARG A 35 -7.66 -16.98 11.08
N TYR A 36 -8.67 -16.16 10.76
CA TYR A 36 -9.92 -16.66 10.20
C TYR A 36 -9.66 -17.33 8.84
N PHE A 37 -8.92 -16.69 7.95
CA PHE A 37 -8.54 -17.27 6.66
C PHE A 37 -7.70 -18.55 6.83
N GLN A 38 -6.85 -18.62 7.84
CA GLN A 38 -6.08 -19.83 8.19
C GLN A 38 -7.00 -21.00 8.59
N SER A 39 -8.12 -20.72 9.27
CA SER A 39 -9.08 -21.76 9.70
C SER A 39 -9.84 -22.41 8.55
N LEU A 40 -9.96 -21.75 7.41
CA LEU A 40 -10.76 -22.21 6.26
C LEU A 40 -10.20 -23.46 5.57
N ASN A 41 -8.94 -23.80 5.80
CA ASN A 41 -8.24 -25.01 5.35
C ASN A 41 -8.66 -25.50 3.95
N VAL A 42 -8.47 -24.64 2.95
CA VAL A 42 -8.97 -24.86 1.59
C VAL A 42 -7.95 -25.67 0.80
N LEU A 43 -7.98 -27.00 0.94
CA LEU A 43 -7.04 -27.91 0.29
C LEU A 43 -7.56 -28.50 -1.04
N SER A 44 -8.83 -28.29 -1.38
CA SER A 44 -9.43 -28.87 -2.60
C SER A 44 -10.02 -27.79 -3.51
N VAL A 45 -9.96 -28.00 -4.83
CA VAL A 45 -10.50 -27.08 -5.83
C VAL A 45 -11.99 -26.79 -5.60
N GLY A 46 -12.77 -27.83 -5.23
CA GLY A 46 -14.20 -27.67 -4.93
C GLY A 46 -14.45 -26.72 -3.75
N LYS A 47 -13.67 -26.81 -2.68
CA LYS A 47 -13.73 -25.88 -1.53
C LYS A 47 -13.31 -24.48 -1.92
N ILE A 48 -12.29 -24.32 -2.77
CA ILE A 48 -11.88 -23.02 -3.29
C ILE A 48 -13.04 -22.35 -4.04
N ILE A 49 -13.70 -23.07 -4.95
CA ILE A 49 -14.84 -22.55 -5.71
C ILE A 49 -15.99 -22.15 -4.78
N GLN A 50 -16.33 -23.02 -3.81
CA GLN A 50 -17.37 -22.74 -2.82
C GLN A 50 -17.04 -21.50 -1.99
N TYR A 51 -15.79 -21.35 -1.57
CA TYR A 51 -15.27 -20.21 -0.83
C TYR A 51 -15.37 -18.91 -1.63
N LEU A 52 -14.91 -18.90 -2.88
CA LEU A 52 -14.97 -17.72 -3.74
C LEU A 52 -16.42 -17.28 -4.01
N LYS A 53 -17.34 -18.25 -4.17
CA LYS A 53 -18.78 -17.97 -4.29
C LYS A 53 -19.37 -17.38 -3.01
N ALA A 54 -19.00 -17.90 -1.84
CA ALA A 54 -19.49 -17.41 -0.54
C ALA A 54 -19.08 -15.96 -0.26
N PHE A 55 -17.86 -15.54 -0.65
CA PHE A 55 -17.42 -14.16 -0.48
C PHE A 55 -18.14 -13.17 -1.39
N GLY A 56 -18.41 -13.52 -2.64
CA GLY A 56 -19.22 -12.75 -3.59
C GLY A 56 -18.85 -11.26 -3.77
N ASN A 57 -17.63 -10.87 -3.31
CA ASN A 57 -17.18 -9.48 -3.28
C ASN A 57 -16.27 -9.09 -4.46
N GLY A 58 -16.18 -9.94 -5.50
CA GLY A 58 -15.36 -9.68 -6.69
C GLY A 58 -13.84 -9.79 -6.50
N ARG A 59 -13.33 -9.85 -5.27
CA ARG A 59 -11.91 -9.94 -4.94
C ARG A 59 -11.38 -11.37 -5.06
N TYR A 60 -11.63 -12.01 -6.18
CA TYR A 60 -11.36 -13.45 -6.35
C TYR A 60 -9.88 -13.78 -6.17
N LEU A 61 -8.99 -13.06 -6.82
CA LEU A 61 -7.54 -13.29 -6.70
C LEU A 61 -7.03 -12.93 -5.30
N GLY A 62 -7.42 -11.76 -4.77
CA GLY A 62 -7.02 -11.32 -3.45
C GLY A 62 -7.40 -12.35 -2.37
N ASN A 63 -8.66 -12.77 -2.34
CA ASN A 63 -9.14 -13.75 -1.37
C ASN A 63 -8.47 -15.12 -1.51
N LEU A 64 -8.24 -15.60 -2.74
CA LEU A 64 -7.50 -16.85 -2.98
C LEU A 64 -6.06 -16.74 -2.47
N ALA A 65 -5.38 -15.66 -2.78
CA ALA A 65 -4.01 -15.42 -2.34
C ALA A 65 -3.90 -15.38 -0.81
N VAL A 66 -4.86 -14.75 -0.11
CA VAL A 66 -4.88 -14.74 1.36
C VAL A 66 -4.83 -16.16 1.91
N VAL A 67 -5.77 -17.03 1.49
CA VAL A 67 -5.85 -18.39 2.01
C VAL A 67 -4.58 -19.18 1.75
N LEU A 68 -3.96 -19.03 0.58
CA LEU A 68 -2.70 -19.69 0.25
C LEU A 68 -1.54 -19.18 1.12
N LEU A 69 -1.42 -17.85 1.31
CA LEU A 69 -0.29 -17.23 1.98
C LEU A 69 -0.35 -17.35 3.52
N VAL A 70 -1.54 -17.35 4.13
CA VAL A 70 -1.64 -17.55 5.59
C VAL A 70 -1.31 -18.97 6.01
N ASN A 71 -1.54 -19.96 5.12
CA ASN A 71 -1.27 -21.38 5.39
C ASN A 71 0.15 -21.81 5.03
N ASN A 72 0.91 -21.00 4.27
CA ASN A 72 2.28 -21.33 3.88
C ASN A 72 3.23 -20.13 4.12
N LYS A 73 3.99 -20.21 5.24
CA LYS A 73 4.91 -19.13 5.64
C LYS A 73 5.96 -18.82 4.57
N MET A 74 6.58 -19.85 3.96
CA MET A 74 7.63 -19.65 2.95
C MET A 74 7.08 -19.03 1.67
N LEU A 75 5.91 -19.51 1.20
CA LEU A 75 5.23 -18.91 0.06
C LEU A 75 4.86 -17.44 0.35
N ARG A 76 4.39 -17.13 1.57
CA ARG A 76 4.11 -15.76 2.02
C ARG A 76 5.33 -14.86 1.93
N VAL A 77 6.49 -15.31 2.44
CA VAL A 77 7.76 -14.57 2.35
C VAL A 77 8.15 -14.32 0.90
N MET A 78 8.14 -15.36 0.07
CA MET A 78 8.50 -15.25 -1.34
C MET A 78 7.59 -14.26 -2.09
N VAL A 79 6.28 -14.39 -1.95
CA VAL A 79 5.32 -13.56 -2.68
C VAL A 79 5.39 -12.10 -2.21
N LYS A 80 5.50 -11.85 -0.89
CA LYS A 80 5.66 -10.48 -0.36
C LYS A 80 6.92 -9.84 -0.90
N THR A 81 8.05 -10.52 -0.84
CA THR A 81 9.33 -10.01 -1.36
C THR A 81 9.26 -9.73 -2.86
N ILE A 82 8.76 -10.68 -3.67
CA ILE A 82 8.64 -10.51 -5.12
C ILE A 82 7.76 -9.30 -5.48
N CYS A 83 6.61 -9.13 -4.81
CA CYS A 83 5.70 -8.03 -5.11
C CYS A 83 6.32 -6.67 -4.76
N ILE A 84 6.93 -6.51 -3.58
CA ILE A 84 7.49 -5.22 -3.14
C ILE A 84 8.71 -4.84 -3.98
N VAL A 85 9.64 -5.79 -4.19
CA VAL A 85 10.80 -5.57 -5.06
C VAL A 85 10.34 -5.35 -6.51
N GLY A 86 9.31 -6.06 -6.96
CA GLY A 86 8.72 -5.89 -8.29
C GLY A 86 8.07 -4.51 -8.48
N ILE A 87 7.41 -3.96 -7.47
CA ILE A 87 6.90 -2.57 -7.49
C ILE A 87 8.07 -1.60 -7.72
N TRP A 88 9.16 -1.76 -6.96
CA TRP A 88 10.36 -0.93 -7.13
C TRP A 88 10.96 -1.04 -8.53
N ILE A 89 11.14 -2.26 -9.06
CA ILE A 89 11.68 -2.48 -10.42
C ILE A 89 10.80 -1.79 -11.47
N ASN A 90 9.48 -1.98 -11.36
CA ASN A 90 8.53 -1.37 -12.28
C ASN A 90 8.57 0.16 -12.22
N LEU A 91 8.65 0.76 -11.03
CA LEU A 91 8.78 2.21 -10.89
C LEU A 91 10.11 2.74 -11.42
N VAL A 92 11.25 2.05 -11.18
CA VAL A 92 12.55 2.38 -11.80
C VAL A 92 12.40 2.43 -13.32
N TYR A 93 11.77 1.42 -13.92
CA TYR A 93 11.59 1.34 -15.36
C TYR A 93 10.58 2.36 -15.91
N LEU A 94 9.44 2.54 -15.26
CA LEU A 94 8.38 3.46 -15.70
C LEU A 94 8.81 4.93 -15.56
N CYS A 95 9.53 5.27 -14.48
CA CYS A 95 10.07 6.61 -14.24
C CYS A 95 11.41 6.86 -14.95
N GLU A 96 11.98 5.84 -15.63
CA GLU A 96 13.24 5.95 -16.39
C GLU A 96 14.41 6.44 -15.54
N LEU A 97 14.56 5.85 -14.34
CA LEU A 97 15.63 6.22 -13.42
C LEU A 97 16.96 5.60 -13.84
N GLU A 98 17.98 6.43 -13.99
CA GLU A 98 19.35 5.99 -14.33
C GLU A 98 20.28 6.01 -13.11
N GLU A 99 20.25 7.08 -12.30
CA GLU A 99 21.18 7.27 -11.21
C GLU A 99 20.84 6.40 -9.98
N GLY A 100 21.88 5.73 -9.45
CA GLY A 100 21.74 4.78 -8.34
C GLY A 100 21.19 5.39 -7.05
N TRP A 101 21.51 6.63 -6.74
CA TRP A 101 21.00 7.31 -5.54
C TRP A 101 19.47 7.55 -5.60
N LYS A 102 18.93 7.84 -6.79
CA LYS A 102 17.47 7.99 -7.00
C LYS A 102 16.75 6.65 -6.83
N LYS A 103 17.36 5.56 -7.33
CA LYS A 103 16.85 4.19 -7.14
C LYS A 103 16.85 3.80 -5.66
N GLY A 104 17.88 4.21 -4.91
CA GLY A 104 17.96 3.97 -3.47
C GLY A 104 16.90 4.75 -2.68
N ILE A 105 16.68 6.03 -2.98
CA ILE A 105 15.60 6.81 -2.37
C ILE A 105 14.23 6.19 -2.69
N LEU A 106 14.00 5.79 -3.94
CA LEU A 106 12.78 5.07 -4.30
C LEU A 106 12.62 3.77 -3.51
N ALA A 107 13.70 3.02 -3.28
CA ALA A 107 13.67 1.81 -2.46
C ALA A 107 13.20 2.11 -1.04
N ILE A 108 13.75 3.14 -0.40
CA ILE A 108 13.34 3.57 0.95
C ILE A 108 11.85 3.91 0.98
N LEU A 109 11.36 4.70 0.02
CA LEU A 109 9.96 5.11 -0.04
C LEU A 109 9.02 3.92 -0.26
N VAL A 110 9.42 2.92 -1.04
CA VAL A 110 8.59 1.71 -1.29
C VAL A 110 8.56 0.80 -0.07
N ILE A 111 9.70 0.59 0.61
CA ILE A 111 9.79 -0.34 1.75
C ILE A 111 9.19 0.27 3.03
N PHE A 112 9.37 1.57 3.24
CA PHE A 112 9.01 2.25 4.49
C PHE A 112 7.95 3.35 4.27
N PRO A 113 6.69 2.97 3.99
CA PRO A 113 5.57 3.90 4.09
C PRO A 113 5.32 4.26 5.57
N THR A 114 4.26 5.04 5.85
CA THR A 114 3.86 5.29 7.25
C THR A 114 3.57 3.98 7.99
N ASN A 115 3.77 3.98 9.32
CA ASN A 115 3.49 2.80 10.16
C ASN A 115 2.07 2.28 9.95
N LEU A 116 1.08 3.19 9.94
CA LEU A 116 -0.32 2.85 9.73
C LEU A 116 -0.58 2.18 8.38
N LEU A 117 0.06 2.67 7.31
CA LEU A 117 -0.06 2.08 5.98
C LEU A 117 0.65 0.73 5.94
N SER A 118 1.89 0.64 6.46
CA SER A 118 2.67 -0.59 6.53
C SER A 118 1.93 -1.70 7.30
N ALA A 119 1.37 -1.39 8.46
CA ALA A 119 0.59 -2.32 9.26
C ALA A 119 -0.57 -2.95 8.45
N GLN A 120 -1.26 -2.13 7.65
CA GLN A 120 -2.44 -2.55 6.90
C GLN A 120 -2.16 -3.19 5.54
N VAL A 121 -0.97 -2.98 4.94
CA VAL A 121 -0.69 -3.52 3.59
C VAL A 121 0.53 -4.44 3.53
N TYR A 122 1.52 -4.29 4.41
CA TYR A 122 2.70 -5.17 4.41
C TYR A 122 2.60 -6.27 5.46
N VAL A 123 2.24 -5.91 6.68
CA VAL A 123 2.17 -6.85 7.80
C VAL A 123 0.94 -7.75 7.66
N TRP A 124 -0.25 -7.17 7.64
CA TRP A 124 -1.50 -7.89 7.49
C TRP A 124 -1.60 -8.56 6.12
N THR A 125 -1.68 -9.89 6.10
CA THR A 125 -1.60 -10.68 4.86
C THR A 125 -2.81 -10.47 3.94
N ALA A 126 -4.02 -10.35 4.50
CA ALA A 126 -5.20 -10.06 3.70
C ALA A 126 -5.15 -8.66 3.07
N GLY A 127 -4.60 -7.67 3.79
CA GLY A 127 -4.32 -6.35 3.23
C GLY A 127 -3.30 -6.40 2.11
N PHE A 128 -2.21 -7.14 2.30
CA PHE A 128 -1.20 -7.34 1.27
C PHE A 128 -1.78 -7.91 -0.03
N CYS A 129 -2.54 -9.00 0.07
CA CYS A 129 -3.11 -9.69 -1.10
C CYS A 129 -4.11 -8.83 -1.88
N ASN A 130 -4.84 -7.95 -1.18
CA ASN A 130 -5.85 -7.13 -1.84
C ASN A 130 -5.31 -5.79 -2.37
N TYR A 131 -4.22 -5.25 -1.81
CA TYR A 131 -3.75 -3.90 -2.16
C TYR A 131 -2.35 -3.88 -2.75
N VAL A 132 -1.37 -4.62 -2.20
CA VAL A 132 0.01 -4.62 -2.72
C VAL A 132 0.12 -5.48 -3.98
N LEU A 133 -0.46 -6.68 -3.95
CA LEU A 133 -0.47 -7.59 -5.09
C LEU A 133 -1.11 -6.93 -6.32
N CYS A 134 -2.23 -6.23 -6.13
CA CYS A 134 -2.89 -5.48 -7.19
C CYS A 134 -1.97 -4.45 -7.86
N VAL A 135 -1.31 -3.61 -7.06
CA VAL A 135 -0.41 -2.56 -7.57
C VAL A 135 0.79 -3.17 -8.30
N PHE A 136 1.35 -4.26 -7.77
CA PHE A 136 2.43 -5.00 -8.44
C PHE A 136 2.00 -5.49 -9.82
N LEU A 137 0.83 -6.12 -9.92
CA LEU A 137 0.29 -6.64 -11.18
C LEU A 137 0.06 -5.53 -12.21
N GLU A 138 -0.58 -4.43 -11.79
CA GLU A 138 -0.86 -3.29 -12.67
C GLU A 138 0.41 -2.61 -13.16
N LEU A 139 1.37 -2.31 -12.28
CA LEU A 139 2.63 -1.71 -12.69
C LEU A 139 3.43 -2.64 -13.62
N THR A 140 3.33 -3.95 -13.43
CA THR A 140 3.94 -4.94 -14.35
C THR A 140 3.26 -4.92 -15.71
N ALA A 141 1.93 -4.84 -15.77
CA ALA A 141 1.19 -4.70 -17.02
C ALA A 141 1.60 -3.42 -17.76
N LEU A 142 1.67 -2.28 -17.07
CA LEU A 142 2.13 -1.01 -17.66
C LEU A 142 3.58 -1.07 -18.13
N SER A 143 4.45 -1.77 -17.41
CA SER A 143 5.84 -2.00 -17.82
C SER A 143 5.93 -2.86 -19.07
N CYS A 144 5.11 -3.91 -19.18
CA CYS A 144 5.00 -4.74 -20.39
C CYS A 144 4.49 -3.92 -21.58
N LEU A 145 3.48 -3.08 -21.37
CA LEU A 145 2.96 -2.15 -22.41
C LEU A 145 4.07 -1.22 -22.94
N LYS A 146 4.82 -0.60 -22.02
CA LYS A 146 5.94 0.28 -22.38
C LYS A 146 7.06 -0.47 -23.12
N LYS A 147 7.38 -1.71 -22.68
CA LYS A 147 8.41 -2.56 -23.31
C LYS A 147 7.97 -3.07 -24.67
N TYR A 148 6.71 -3.44 -24.84
CA TYR A 148 6.14 -3.88 -26.12
C TYR A 148 6.31 -2.82 -27.21
N ASN A 149 6.04 -1.55 -26.89
CA ASN A 149 6.18 -0.44 -27.84
C ASN A 149 7.63 -0.19 -28.29
N LYS A 150 8.62 -0.67 -27.52
CA LYS A 150 10.06 -0.55 -27.83
C LYS A 150 10.63 -1.83 -28.48
N CYS A 151 9.94 -2.97 -28.39
CA CYS A 151 10.42 -4.27 -28.83
C CYS A 151 10.15 -4.53 -30.30
N LYS A 152 11.18 -4.98 -31.05
CA LYS A 152 11.05 -5.34 -32.47
C LYS A 152 10.90 -6.86 -32.68
N ASN A 153 11.31 -7.67 -31.72
CA ASN A 153 11.28 -9.15 -31.85
C ASN A 153 9.84 -9.65 -31.67
N ALA A 154 9.29 -10.33 -32.69
CA ALA A 154 7.93 -10.81 -32.72
C ALA A 154 7.62 -11.83 -31.58
N GLY A 155 8.52 -12.76 -31.30
CA GLY A 155 8.34 -13.75 -30.22
C GLY A 155 8.25 -13.08 -28.84
N ILE A 156 9.15 -12.12 -28.56
CA ILE A 156 9.11 -11.37 -27.30
C ILE A 156 7.84 -10.51 -27.22
N ARG A 157 7.37 -9.92 -28.32
CA ARG A 157 6.11 -9.16 -28.35
C ARG A 157 4.92 -10.03 -27.96
N ILE A 158 4.82 -11.27 -28.43
CA ILE A 158 3.75 -12.21 -28.06
C ILE A 158 3.79 -12.48 -26.56
N VAL A 159 4.95 -12.81 -26.00
CA VAL A 159 5.11 -13.02 -24.55
C VAL A 159 4.69 -11.79 -23.77
N LEU A 160 5.11 -10.59 -24.18
CA LEU A 160 4.73 -9.34 -23.52
C LEU A 160 3.22 -9.09 -23.57
N LEU A 161 2.53 -9.40 -24.68
CA LEU A 161 1.07 -9.28 -24.79
C LEU A 161 0.35 -10.28 -23.89
N THR A 162 0.84 -11.52 -23.81
CA THR A 162 0.26 -12.54 -22.90
C THR A 162 0.39 -12.11 -21.44
N VAL A 163 1.59 -11.68 -21.03
CA VAL A 163 1.82 -11.17 -19.66
C VAL A 163 0.99 -9.94 -19.38
N LEU A 164 0.92 -8.99 -20.34
CA LEU A 164 0.09 -7.79 -20.25
C LEU A 164 -1.38 -8.14 -19.99
N PHE A 165 -1.95 -9.06 -20.80
CA PHE A 165 -3.34 -9.48 -20.64
C PHE A 165 -3.59 -10.10 -19.27
N MET A 166 -2.76 -11.09 -18.88
CA MET A 166 -2.91 -11.79 -17.60
C MET A 166 -2.81 -10.86 -16.41
N PHE A 167 -1.80 -9.99 -16.38
CA PHE A 167 -1.56 -9.10 -15.23
C PHE A 167 -2.59 -7.98 -15.16
N ALA A 168 -3.00 -7.39 -16.29
CA ALA A 168 -4.07 -6.39 -16.32
C ALA A 168 -5.43 -6.97 -15.87
N LEU A 169 -5.76 -8.21 -16.27
CA LEU A 169 -6.96 -8.92 -15.84
C LEU A 169 -6.92 -9.21 -14.33
N LEU A 170 -5.83 -9.82 -13.85
CA LEU A 170 -5.69 -10.25 -12.47
C LEU A 170 -5.64 -9.07 -11.50
N ALA A 171 -5.07 -7.93 -11.90
CA ALA A 171 -5.04 -6.71 -11.09
C ALA A 171 -6.44 -6.22 -10.71
N GLN A 172 -7.45 -6.43 -11.58
CA GLN A 172 -8.83 -6.02 -11.29
C GLN A 172 -9.49 -6.90 -10.20
N LEU A 173 -8.98 -8.11 -9.96
CA LEU A 173 -9.62 -9.11 -9.09
C LEU A 173 -9.12 -9.06 -7.63
N CYS A 174 -8.53 -7.94 -7.20
CA CYS A 174 -8.01 -7.76 -5.85
C CYS A 174 -8.77 -6.71 -5.04
N SER A 175 -9.00 -5.50 -5.57
CA SER A 175 -9.65 -4.42 -4.81
C SER A 175 -10.42 -3.46 -5.71
N GLU A 176 -11.55 -2.96 -5.21
CA GLU A 176 -12.45 -2.07 -5.95
C GLU A 176 -11.79 -0.73 -6.26
N ASN A 177 -11.08 -0.17 -5.28
CA ASN A 177 -10.43 1.14 -5.44
C ASN A 177 -9.35 1.08 -6.52
N SER A 178 -8.57 0.02 -6.54
CA SER A 178 -7.55 -0.19 -7.59
C SER A 178 -8.20 -0.33 -8.96
N THR A 179 -9.33 -1.04 -9.07
CA THR A 179 -10.07 -1.19 -10.33
C THR A 179 -10.52 0.16 -10.87
N VAL A 180 -11.01 1.07 -10.01
CA VAL A 180 -11.41 2.43 -10.42
C VAL A 180 -10.21 3.23 -10.95
N ILE A 181 -9.05 3.13 -10.29
CA ILE A 181 -7.81 3.80 -10.74
C ILE A 181 -7.36 3.21 -12.10
N ASN A 182 -7.42 1.90 -12.26
CA ASN A 182 -7.03 1.23 -13.50
C ASN A 182 -7.91 1.61 -14.68
N ILE A 183 -9.22 1.82 -14.46
CA ILE A 183 -10.13 2.38 -15.48
C ILE A 183 -9.69 3.80 -15.88
N ALA A 184 -9.31 4.64 -14.92
CA ALA A 184 -8.80 5.98 -15.24
C ALA A 184 -7.49 5.92 -16.04
N ILE A 185 -6.58 5.02 -15.72
CA ILE A 185 -5.36 4.76 -16.50
C ILE A 185 -5.72 4.31 -17.93
N LEU A 186 -6.67 3.39 -18.06
CA LEU A 186 -7.16 2.94 -19.36
C LEU A 186 -7.71 4.10 -20.20
N MET A 187 -8.53 4.98 -19.62
CA MET A 187 -9.04 6.17 -20.32
C MET A 187 -7.91 7.08 -20.82
N ILE A 188 -6.89 7.30 -19.99
CA ILE A 188 -5.71 8.09 -20.37
C ILE A 188 -4.96 7.43 -21.54
N LEU A 189 -4.77 6.11 -21.52
CA LEU A 189 -4.11 5.37 -22.59
C LEU A 189 -4.89 5.42 -23.90
N ILE A 190 -6.23 5.37 -23.86
CA ILE A 190 -7.09 5.52 -25.04
C ILE A 190 -6.97 6.93 -25.62
N ILE A 191 -7.00 7.97 -24.77
CA ILE A 191 -6.83 9.36 -25.22
C ILE A 191 -5.44 9.55 -25.87
N ASP A 192 -4.39 8.98 -25.28
CA ASP A 192 -3.04 9.04 -25.82
C ASP A 192 -2.92 8.28 -27.16
N LEU A 193 -3.61 7.15 -27.30
CA LEU A 193 -3.71 6.40 -28.54
C LEU A 193 -4.35 7.20 -29.68
N ILE A 194 -5.47 7.88 -29.40
CA ILE A 194 -6.18 8.71 -30.37
C ILE A 194 -5.29 9.86 -30.85
N LYS A 195 -4.58 10.50 -29.94
CA LYS A 195 -3.72 11.66 -30.24
C LYS A 195 -2.44 11.30 -30.98
N HIS A 196 -1.79 10.19 -30.66
CA HIS A 196 -0.42 9.88 -31.09
C HIS A 196 -0.29 8.67 -32.02
N LYS A 197 -1.42 8.05 -32.46
CA LYS A 197 -1.47 6.89 -33.38
C LYS A 197 -0.49 5.75 -32.99
N LYS A 198 -0.31 5.48 -31.70
CA LYS A 198 0.56 4.42 -31.16
C LYS A 198 0.08 3.02 -31.57
N ASP A 199 0.88 1.99 -31.29
CA ASP A 199 0.51 0.61 -31.55
C ASP A 199 -0.80 0.24 -30.83
N LYS A 200 -1.84 -0.01 -31.63
CA LYS A 200 -3.22 -0.21 -31.16
C LYS A 200 -3.41 -1.55 -30.45
N ILE A 201 -2.62 -2.58 -30.81
CA ILE A 201 -2.83 -3.96 -30.37
C ILE A 201 -2.62 -4.08 -28.85
N ALA A 202 -1.53 -3.54 -28.33
CA ALA A 202 -1.24 -3.66 -26.90
C ALA A 202 -2.25 -2.89 -26.03
N ILE A 203 -2.68 -1.70 -26.49
CA ILE A 203 -3.70 -0.92 -25.78
C ILE A 203 -5.05 -1.63 -25.84
N LEU A 204 -5.41 -2.23 -26.98
CA LEU A 204 -6.64 -3.02 -27.12
C LEU A 204 -6.64 -4.22 -26.18
N ILE A 205 -5.55 -4.97 -26.11
CA ILE A 205 -5.41 -6.12 -25.20
C ILE A 205 -5.51 -5.68 -23.74
N PHE A 206 -4.84 -4.59 -23.37
CA PHE A 206 -4.96 -4.01 -22.02
C PHE A 206 -6.41 -3.61 -21.73
N SER A 207 -7.10 -2.98 -22.70
CA SER A 207 -8.48 -2.55 -22.55
C SER A 207 -9.42 -3.73 -22.32
N ILE A 208 -9.32 -4.78 -23.14
CA ILE A 208 -10.14 -6.00 -23.02
C ILE A 208 -9.93 -6.64 -21.65
N ALA A 209 -8.67 -6.83 -21.24
CA ALA A 209 -8.32 -7.42 -19.95
C ALA A 209 -8.89 -6.62 -18.78
N THR A 210 -8.70 -5.29 -18.79
CA THR A 210 -9.20 -4.40 -17.74
C THR A 210 -10.72 -4.41 -17.67
N LEU A 211 -11.42 -4.35 -18.82
CA LEU A 211 -12.89 -4.35 -18.86
C LEU A 211 -13.48 -5.68 -18.40
N ILE A 212 -12.92 -6.81 -18.84
CA ILE A 212 -13.36 -8.15 -18.36
C ILE A 212 -13.16 -8.25 -16.85
N GLY A 213 -11.96 -7.90 -16.34
CA GLY A 213 -11.67 -7.95 -14.91
C GLY A 213 -12.57 -7.03 -14.09
N THR A 214 -12.85 -5.81 -14.60
CA THR A 214 -13.79 -4.86 -13.98
C THR A 214 -15.21 -5.43 -13.92
N GLY A 215 -15.68 -6.07 -14.99
CA GLY A 215 -16.96 -6.77 -15.00
C GLY A 215 -17.00 -7.86 -13.94
N LEU A 216 -16.00 -8.72 -13.87
CA LEU A 216 -15.90 -9.75 -12.85
C LEU A 216 -15.87 -9.18 -11.42
N MET A 217 -15.21 -8.04 -11.19
CA MET A 217 -15.16 -7.38 -9.89
C MET A 217 -16.54 -6.88 -9.46
N PHE A 218 -17.24 -6.12 -10.33
CA PHE A 218 -18.43 -5.37 -9.92
C PHE A 218 -19.76 -6.12 -10.16
N PHE A 219 -19.81 -7.16 -11.00
CA PHE A 219 -21.01 -8.02 -11.15
C PHE A 219 -21.16 -9.08 -10.06
N GLY A 220 -20.34 -9.02 -8.99
CA GLY A 220 -20.48 -9.89 -7.83
C GLY A 220 -21.77 -9.60 -7.03
N PRO A 221 -22.43 -10.63 -6.44
CA PRO A 221 -23.71 -10.46 -5.71
C PRO A 221 -23.67 -9.43 -4.59
N LYS A 222 -22.51 -9.21 -3.99
CA LYS A 222 -22.34 -8.29 -2.87
C LYS A 222 -22.49 -6.83 -3.30
N TYR A 223 -22.10 -6.47 -4.53
CA TYR A 223 -22.26 -5.09 -5.03
C TYR A 223 -23.72 -4.76 -5.32
N PHE A 224 -24.49 -5.72 -5.83
CA PHE A 224 -25.95 -5.55 -5.97
C PHE A 224 -26.59 -5.27 -4.60
N ARG A 225 -26.19 -5.98 -3.52
CA ARG A 225 -26.69 -5.70 -2.17
C ARG A 225 -26.35 -4.29 -1.70
N VAL A 226 -25.16 -3.78 -2.00
CA VAL A 226 -24.78 -2.37 -1.67
C VAL A 226 -25.68 -1.37 -2.41
N VAL A 227 -25.88 -1.58 -3.72
CA VAL A 227 -26.74 -0.72 -4.56
C VAL A 227 -28.18 -0.74 -4.04
N TYR A 228 -28.71 -1.89 -3.68
CA TYR A 228 -30.07 -2.03 -3.10
C TYR A 228 -30.15 -1.72 -1.60
N LYS A 229 -29.10 -1.15 -0.99
CA LYS A 229 -29.03 -0.79 0.45
C LYS A 229 -29.23 -1.96 1.42
N MET A 230 -28.96 -3.18 1.00
CA MET A 230 -29.06 -4.41 1.80
C MET A 230 -27.74 -4.79 2.49
N ASP A 231 -26.64 -4.05 2.25
CA ASP A 231 -25.35 -4.26 2.90
C ASP A 231 -25.31 -3.46 4.22
N THR A 232 -25.04 -4.14 5.33
CA THR A 232 -24.96 -3.51 6.66
C THR A 232 -23.60 -2.87 6.92
N TYR A 233 -22.56 -3.31 6.22
CA TYR A 233 -21.17 -2.88 6.44
C TYR A 233 -20.77 -1.70 5.55
N ARG A 234 -21.15 -1.75 4.25
CA ARG A 234 -20.82 -0.70 3.28
C ARG A 234 -22.00 0.24 3.11
N LYS A 235 -21.81 1.50 3.46
CA LYS A 235 -22.85 2.52 3.32
C LYS A 235 -22.42 3.57 2.30
N ILE A 236 -23.32 3.88 1.38
CA ILE A 236 -23.17 5.01 0.45
C ILE A 236 -24.07 6.13 1.01
N PRO A 237 -23.50 7.30 1.32
CA PRO A 237 -24.28 8.43 1.82
C PRO A 237 -25.27 8.88 0.73
N ASN A 238 -26.49 9.23 1.14
CA ASN A 238 -27.61 9.54 0.26
C ASN A 238 -28.14 10.97 0.39
N THR A 239 -27.67 11.73 1.36
CA THR A 239 -28.01 13.14 1.56
C THR A 239 -26.76 14.00 1.55
N LEU A 240 -26.89 15.27 1.20
CA LEU A 240 -25.75 16.20 1.18
C LEU A 240 -25.05 16.27 2.57
N GLY A 241 -25.82 16.29 3.65
CA GLY A 241 -25.28 16.29 5.00
C GLY A 241 -24.46 15.04 5.33
N THR A 242 -24.95 13.85 4.93
CA THR A 242 -24.20 12.60 5.13
C THR A 242 -22.98 12.49 4.22
N ILE A 243 -23.01 13.06 3.02
CA ILE A 243 -21.83 13.14 2.12
C ILE A 243 -20.74 14.00 2.77
N ILE A 244 -21.11 15.21 3.25
CA ILE A 244 -20.16 16.13 3.89
C ILE A 244 -19.56 15.52 5.16
N SER A 245 -20.38 14.96 6.04
CA SER A 245 -19.90 14.34 7.29
C SER A 245 -18.98 13.14 7.01
N THR A 246 -19.32 12.32 6.03
CA THR A 246 -18.47 11.21 5.57
C THR A 246 -17.13 11.71 5.02
N ALA A 247 -17.15 12.74 4.16
CA ALA A 247 -15.95 13.33 3.60
C ALA A 247 -15.04 13.92 4.69
N MET A 248 -15.61 14.63 5.65
CA MET A 248 -14.87 15.19 6.80
C MET A 248 -14.21 14.10 7.64
N TYR A 249 -14.89 13.00 7.89
CA TYR A 249 -14.31 11.84 8.59
C TYR A 249 -13.20 11.18 7.79
N ASN A 250 -13.43 10.95 6.49
CA ASN A 250 -12.48 10.26 5.63
C ASN A 250 -11.21 11.07 5.38
N VAL A 251 -11.29 12.40 5.33
CA VAL A 251 -10.13 13.29 5.17
C VAL A 251 -9.08 13.06 6.25
N LEU A 252 -9.48 12.78 7.50
CA LEU A 252 -8.51 12.45 8.56
C LEU A 252 -7.70 11.21 8.21
N THR A 253 -8.36 10.13 7.79
CA THR A 253 -7.67 8.90 7.39
C THR A 253 -6.76 9.15 6.19
N ILE A 254 -7.23 9.92 5.19
CA ILE A 254 -6.46 10.27 4.00
C ILE A 254 -5.21 11.08 4.40
N ASN A 255 -5.37 12.13 5.21
CA ASN A 255 -4.26 12.94 5.67
C ASN A 255 -3.25 12.12 6.47
N ARG A 256 -3.73 11.32 7.41
CA ARG A 256 -2.87 10.49 8.24
C ARG A 256 -2.03 9.53 7.42
N CYS A 257 -2.58 8.95 6.37
CA CYS A 257 -1.87 8.00 5.52
C CYS A 257 -0.95 8.66 4.50
N MET A 258 -1.36 9.82 3.97
CA MET A 258 -0.63 10.51 2.90
C MET A 258 0.35 11.53 3.47
N MET A 259 -0.14 12.43 4.32
CA MET A 259 0.63 13.54 4.88
C MET A 259 1.52 13.13 6.06
N GLY A 260 1.18 12.04 6.75
CA GLY A 260 2.01 11.47 7.82
C GLY A 260 3.37 10.93 7.34
N ASN A 261 3.58 10.76 6.02
CA ASN A 261 4.90 10.42 5.50
C ASN A 261 5.77 11.69 5.32
N PHE A 262 6.36 12.12 6.44
CA PHE A 262 7.23 13.29 6.47
C PHE A 262 8.36 13.25 5.43
N PHE A 263 9.00 12.10 5.22
CA PHE A 263 10.09 11.96 4.25
C PHE A 263 9.63 12.25 2.82
N LEU A 264 8.44 11.79 2.44
CA LEU A 264 7.91 12.01 1.09
C LEU A 264 7.61 13.49 0.84
N PHE A 265 7.03 14.18 1.84
CA PHE A 265 6.73 15.61 1.73
C PHE A 265 7.98 16.47 1.81
N LEU A 266 8.93 16.13 2.69
CA LEU A 266 10.23 16.81 2.75
C LEU A 266 10.97 16.68 1.40
N LEU A 267 10.98 15.47 0.83
CA LEU A 267 11.58 15.24 -0.49
C LEU A 267 10.86 16.05 -1.58
N LEU A 268 9.54 16.08 -1.58
CA LEU A 268 8.76 16.90 -2.50
C LEU A 268 9.12 18.39 -2.37
N ALA A 269 9.21 18.90 -1.14
CA ALA A 269 9.60 20.31 -0.88
C ALA A 269 11.01 20.62 -1.41
N ILE A 270 11.98 19.73 -1.12
CA ILE A 270 13.37 19.89 -1.59
C ILE A 270 13.42 19.87 -3.13
N VAL A 271 12.73 18.95 -3.77
CA VAL A 271 12.69 18.79 -5.22
C VAL A 271 12.07 20.02 -5.89
N ILE A 272 10.94 20.50 -5.39
CA ILE A 272 10.27 21.69 -5.91
C ILE A 272 11.16 22.92 -5.71
N TYR A 273 11.78 23.07 -4.53
CA TYR A 273 12.73 24.15 -4.25
C TYR A 273 13.88 24.18 -5.27
N TYR A 274 14.51 23.04 -5.48
CA TYR A 274 15.64 22.92 -6.40
C TYR A 274 15.26 23.24 -7.86
N LEU A 275 14.09 22.75 -8.31
CA LEU A 275 13.67 22.92 -9.70
C LEU A 275 13.15 24.33 -10.01
N TYR A 276 12.52 25.01 -9.05
CA TYR A 276 11.67 26.17 -9.35
C TYR A 276 12.02 27.45 -8.56
N ASN A 277 12.96 27.39 -7.61
CA ASN A 277 13.27 28.55 -6.74
C ASN A 277 14.11 29.64 -7.41
N LYS A 278 14.77 29.36 -8.54
CA LYS A 278 15.70 30.34 -9.14
C LYS A 278 15.08 31.72 -9.47
N ASN A 279 13.74 31.80 -9.61
CA ASN A 279 13.05 33.01 -10.07
C ASN A 279 11.78 33.41 -9.29
N ASN A 280 11.46 32.81 -8.12
CA ASN A 280 10.16 33.10 -7.49
C ASN A 280 10.19 33.03 -5.95
N LYS A 281 10.23 34.23 -5.29
CA LYS A 281 10.24 34.36 -3.82
C LYS A 281 8.99 33.70 -3.16
N ASN A 282 7.85 33.69 -3.84
CA ASN A 282 6.60 33.17 -3.30
C ASN A 282 6.62 31.63 -3.13
N ILE A 283 7.36 30.91 -3.98
CA ILE A 283 7.49 29.43 -3.86
C ILE A 283 8.14 29.06 -2.53
N LYS A 284 9.07 29.85 -2.03
CA LYS A 284 9.75 29.61 -0.74
C LYS A 284 8.74 29.53 0.42
N TYR A 285 7.74 30.40 0.45
CA TYR A 285 6.72 30.40 1.51
C TYR A 285 5.81 29.17 1.43
N TYR A 286 5.43 28.75 0.22
CA TYR A 286 4.67 27.51 0.04
C TYR A 286 5.42 26.27 0.53
N LEU A 287 6.74 26.21 0.27
CA LEU A 287 7.58 25.09 0.68
C LEU A 287 7.79 25.04 2.19
N ILE A 288 7.99 26.22 2.81
CA ILE A 288 8.07 26.33 4.27
C ILE A 288 6.74 25.85 4.88
N GLY A 289 5.61 26.34 4.37
CA GLY A 289 4.28 25.92 4.83
C GLY A 289 4.06 24.42 4.69
N LEU A 290 4.45 23.81 3.56
CA LEU A 290 4.36 22.38 3.32
C LEU A 290 5.25 21.58 4.29
N GLY A 291 6.49 22.02 4.48
CA GLY A 291 7.43 21.37 5.40
C GLY A 291 6.98 21.47 6.87
N VAL A 292 6.55 22.65 7.30
CA VAL A 292 6.02 22.86 8.67
C VAL A 292 4.77 22.02 8.89
N TYR A 293 3.84 22.03 7.96
CA TYR A 293 2.62 21.20 8.06
C TYR A 293 2.94 19.71 8.17
N SER A 294 3.78 19.19 7.29
CA SER A 294 4.18 17.79 7.28
C SER A 294 4.90 17.39 8.59
N PHE A 295 5.76 18.29 9.11
CA PHE A 295 6.43 18.07 10.38
C PHE A 295 5.47 18.08 11.57
N LEU A 296 4.58 19.07 11.64
CA LEU A 296 3.54 19.12 12.68
C LEU A 296 2.65 17.89 12.62
N TYR A 297 2.27 17.49 11.41
CA TYR A 297 1.44 16.29 11.24
C TYR A 297 2.17 15.01 11.71
N PHE A 298 3.45 14.88 11.40
CA PHE A 298 4.28 13.77 11.88
C PHE A 298 4.36 13.73 13.42
N LEU A 299 4.57 14.88 14.08
CA LEU A 299 4.58 14.95 15.54
C LEU A 299 3.21 14.59 16.16
N MET A 300 2.14 14.98 15.52
CA MET A 300 0.78 14.72 15.99
C MET A 300 0.30 13.29 15.74
N ASP A 301 0.87 12.55 14.80
CA ASP A 301 0.46 11.17 14.47
C ASP A 301 0.85 10.15 15.56
N ASN A 302 1.77 10.50 16.45
CA ASN A 302 2.16 9.67 17.58
C ASN A 302 1.15 9.68 18.74
N ASP A 303 0.19 10.63 18.77
CA ASP A 303 -0.84 10.70 19.80
C ASP A 303 -2.06 9.85 19.43
N ARG A 304 -2.22 8.71 20.10
CA ARG A 304 -3.39 7.80 19.93
C ARG A 304 -4.70 8.39 20.41
N GLU A 305 -4.68 9.47 21.19
CA GLU A 305 -5.85 10.12 21.78
C GLU A 305 -6.64 11.03 20.83
N TRP A 306 -6.43 10.90 19.54
CA TRP A 306 -7.10 11.68 18.50
C TRP A 306 -8.63 11.50 18.42
N VAL A 307 -9.21 10.70 19.28
CA VAL A 307 -10.66 10.38 19.24
C VAL A 307 -11.52 11.42 19.96
N TYR A 308 -10.99 12.31 20.80
CA TYR A 308 -11.79 13.23 21.66
C TYR A 308 -11.17 14.63 21.82
N PRO A 309 -11.84 15.67 22.22
CA PRO A 309 -13.14 16.28 21.94
C PRO A 309 -13.15 17.37 20.85
N ASN A 310 -12.03 17.62 20.11
CA ASN A 310 -11.94 18.63 19.05
C ASN A 310 -12.05 18.02 17.63
N PHE A 311 -12.77 16.92 17.49
CA PHE A 311 -12.89 16.14 16.26
C PHE A 311 -13.33 16.98 15.04
N ILE A 312 -14.34 17.83 15.19
CA ILE A 312 -14.87 18.64 14.08
C ILE A 312 -13.82 19.66 13.59
N LEU A 313 -13.21 20.40 14.52
CA LEU A 313 -12.22 21.43 14.18
C LEU A 313 -10.98 20.81 13.51
N ARG A 314 -10.48 19.71 14.04
CA ARG A 314 -9.36 18.97 13.45
C ARG A 314 -9.67 18.48 12.03
N ASN A 315 -10.89 17.97 11.81
CA ASN A 315 -11.32 17.53 10.47
C ASN A 315 -11.39 18.68 9.49
N ILE A 316 -11.91 19.82 9.90
CA ILE A 316 -11.98 21.02 9.07
C ILE A 316 -10.57 21.50 8.71
N ILE A 317 -9.68 21.64 9.68
CA ILE A 317 -8.30 22.06 9.48
C ILE A 317 -7.59 21.07 8.53
N SER A 318 -7.74 19.76 8.76
CA SER A 318 -7.14 18.71 7.95
C SER A 318 -7.61 18.77 6.49
N MET A 319 -8.92 18.99 6.28
CA MET A 319 -9.48 19.16 4.93
C MET A 319 -8.92 20.39 4.23
N PHE A 320 -8.87 21.53 4.92
CA PHE A 320 -8.26 22.75 4.36
C PHE A 320 -6.81 22.55 3.99
N MET A 321 -6.01 21.92 4.85
CA MET A 321 -4.60 21.70 4.60
C MET A 321 -4.35 20.74 3.43
N LEU A 322 -5.16 19.66 3.29
CA LEU A 322 -5.08 18.78 2.13
C LEU A 322 -5.38 19.54 0.83
N VAL A 323 -6.47 20.30 0.82
CA VAL A 323 -6.87 21.09 -0.36
C VAL A 323 -5.83 22.15 -0.69
N ILE A 324 -5.32 22.89 0.31
CA ILE A 324 -4.25 23.89 0.11
C ILE A 324 -3.00 23.24 -0.46
N CYS A 325 -2.59 22.07 0.06
CA CYS A 325 -1.44 21.34 -0.46
C CYS A 325 -1.61 20.96 -1.93
N LEU A 326 -2.75 20.37 -2.28
CA LEU A 326 -3.06 20.00 -3.66
C LEU A 326 -3.10 21.22 -4.59
N ILE A 327 -3.74 22.31 -4.17
CA ILE A 327 -3.79 23.55 -4.95
C ILE A 327 -2.41 24.16 -5.11
N ALA A 328 -1.59 24.21 -4.05
CA ALA A 328 -0.24 24.78 -4.10
C ALA A 328 0.63 23.98 -5.09
N VAL A 329 0.63 22.66 -5.02
CA VAL A 329 1.35 21.80 -5.98
C VAL A 329 0.85 22.06 -7.41
N PHE A 330 -0.48 22.12 -7.63
CA PHE A 330 -1.06 22.40 -8.94
C PHE A 330 -0.62 23.76 -9.52
N ILE A 331 -0.63 24.81 -8.68
CA ILE A 331 -0.18 26.17 -9.10
C ILE A 331 1.28 26.14 -9.53
N ILE A 332 2.15 25.45 -8.75
CA ILE A 332 3.56 25.32 -9.07
C ILE A 332 3.76 24.61 -10.39
N LEU A 333 3.06 23.49 -10.60
CA LEU A 333 3.12 22.72 -11.84
C LEU A 333 2.62 23.54 -13.03
N LYS A 334 1.50 24.29 -12.87
CA LYS A 334 0.94 25.15 -13.92
C LYS A 334 1.89 26.28 -14.30
N LYS A 335 2.50 26.98 -13.34
CA LYS A 335 3.47 28.06 -13.59
C LYS A 335 4.70 27.57 -14.36
N ASN A 336 5.11 26.33 -14.13
CA ASN A 336 6.29 25.73 -14.74
C ASN A 336 5.98 24.75 -15.87
N ARG A 337 4.80 24.84 -16.48
CA ARG A 337 4.30 23.90 -17.49
C ARG A 337 5.26 23.68 -18.67
N LYS A 338 6.02 24.72 -19.08
CA LYS A 338 7.00 24.59 -20.18
C LYS A 338 8.15 23.62 -19.87
N SER A 339 8.49 23.43 -18.61
CA SER A 339 9.57 22.53 -18.14
C SER A 339 9.04 21.16 -17.64
N ILE A 340 7.72 20.99 -17.57
CA ILE A 340 7.09 19.80 -17.02
C ILE A 340 6.52 18.93 -18.13
N GLU A 341 6.88 17.65 -18.15
CA GLU A 341 6.34 16.69 -19.09
C GLU A 341 4.87 16.37 -18.77
N ASN A 342 4.06 16.15 -19.80
CA ASN A 342 2.65 15.79 -19.66
C ASN A 342 2.44 14.55 -18.76
N LYS A 343 3.38 13.59 -18.75
CA LYS A 343 3.29 12.39 -17.90
C LYS A 343 3.29 12.71 -16.40
N ILE A 344 4.00 13.76 -15.96
CA ILE A 344 4.03 14.21 -14.56
C ILE A 344 2.68 14.83 -14.16
N LEU A 345 2.09 15.65 -15.06
CA LEU A 345 0.77 16.22 -14.83
C LEU A 345 -0.34 15.16 -14.81
N ILE A 346 -0.24 14.16 -15.68
CA ILE A 346 -1.16 13.01 -15.70
C ILE A 346 -1.07 12.24 -14.38
N ASN A 347 0.14 11.96 -13.91
CA ASN A 347 0.35 11.23 -12.64
C ASN A 347 -0.23 12.03 -11.45
N TYR A 348 -0.01 13.35 -11.44
CA TYR A 348 -0.64 14.24 -10.45
C TYR A 348 -2.18 14.18 -10.52
N GLY A 349 -2.75 14.21 -11.72
CA GLY A 349 -4.19 14.06 -11.93
C GLY A 349 -4.72 12.72 -11.40
N LEU A 350 -3.98 11.62 -11.62
CA LEU A 350 -4.34 10.30 -11.10
C LEU A 350 -4.31 10.26 -9.56
N ILE A 351 -3.37 10.95 -8.90
CA ILE A 351 -3.33 11.06 -7.43
C ILE A 351 -4.63 11.71 -6.94
N VAL A 352 -5.00 12.87 -7.49
CA VAL A 352 -6.22 13.58 -7.12
C VAL A 352 -7.45 12.71 -7.39
N PHE A 353 -7.54 12.10 -8.57
CA PHE A 353 -8.65 11.21 -8.94
C PHE A 353 -8.78 10.01 -7.98
N SER A 354 -7.67 9.41 -7.55
CA SER A 354 -7.68 8.25 -6.67
C SER A 354 -8.19 8.55 -5.25
N ILE A 355 -8.10 9.80 -4.80
CA ILE A 355 -8.58 10.26 -3.49
C ILE A 355 -10.08 10.56 -3.54
N MET A 356 -10.60 11.10 -4.63
CA MET A 356 -11.98 11.60 -4.72
C MET A 356 -13.05 10.55 -4.34
N PRO A 357 -13.04 9.32 -4.87
CA PRO A 357 -14.03 8.30 -4.50
C PRO A 357 -13.97 7.92 -3.02
N LEU A 358 -12.76 7.99 -2.41
CA LEU A 358 -12.56 7.66 -1.00
C LEU A 358 -13.16 8.68 -0.04
N LEU A 359 -13.47 9.89 -0.50
CA LEU A 359 -14.15 10.89 0.32
C LEU A 359 -15.60 10.50 0.65
N ILE A 360 -16.26 9.74 -0.22
CA ILE A 360 -17.70 9.46 -0.11
C ILE A 360 -18.02 8.00 0.22
N VAL A 361 -17.03 7.12 0.38
CA VAL A 361 -17.24 5.70 0.69
C VAL A 361 -16.85 5.39 2.12
N THR A 362 -17.66 4.60 2.83
CA THR A 362 -17.36 4.11 4.19
C THR A 362 -17.54 2.59 4.27
N PRO A 363 -16.72 1.93 5.12
CA PRO A 363 -15.54 2.44 5.82
C PRO A 363 -14.31 2.47 4.92
N ILE A 364 -13.45 3.47 5.09
CA ILE A 364 -12.11 3.48 4.52
C ILE A 364 -11.05 3.14 5.56
N GLY A 365 -9.92 2.58 5.11
CA GLY A 365 -8.73 2.36 5.93
C GLY A 365 -7.48 2.77 5.17
N ALA A 366 -6.33 2.85 5.86
CA ALA A 366 -5.06 3.22 5.25
C ALA A 366 -4.73 2.39 3.99
N ARG A 367 -5.09 1.09 4.03
CA ARG A 367 -4.90 0.16 2.91
C ARG A 367 -5.48 0.62 1.58
N THR A 368 -6.61 1.33 1.59
CA THR A 368 -7.25 1.81 0.37
C THR A 368 -6.44 2.91 -0.33
N LEU A 369 -5.53 3.55 0.39
CA LEU A 369 -4.65 4.60 -0.10
C LEU A 369 -3.30 4.08 -0.61
N PHE A 370 -3.03 2.79 -0.55
CA PHE A 370 -1.73 2.26 -0.96
C PHE A 370 -1.41 2.57 -2.42
N TYR A 371 -2.37 2.40 -3.34
CA TYR A 371 -2.16 2.74 -4.74
C TYR A 371 -1.91 4.25 -4.93
N THR A 372 -2.71 5.09 -4.26
CA THR A 372 -2.50 6.55 -4.23
C THR A 372 -1.11 6.92 -3.72
N TYR A 373 -0.64 6.24 -2.67
CA TYR A 373 0.70 6.41 -2.14
C TYR A 373 1.78 6.08 -3.19
N ILE A 374 1.66 4.96 -3.87
CA ILE A 374 2.61 4.56 -4.93
C ILE A 374 2.60 5.53 -6.11
N LEU A 375 1.43 6.03 -6.52
CA LEU A 375 1.33 7.10 -7.52
C LEU A 375 2.04 8.38 -7.05
N PHE A 376 1.90 8.72 -5.76
CA PHE A 376 2.55 9.89 -5.19
C PHE A 376 4.07 9.72 -5.12
N VAL A 377 4.56 8.55 -4.70
CA VAL A 377 6.00 8.20 -4.77
C VAL A 377 6.50 8.34 -6.21
N GLY A 378 5.80 7.75 -7.18
CA GLY A 378 6.15 7.86 -8.60
C GLY A 378 6.20 9.30 -9.10
N PHE A 379 5.25 10.14 -8.67
CA PHE A 379 5.21 11.57 -8.98
C PHE A 379 6.44 12.33 -8.46
N VAL A 380 6.77 12.14 -7.16
CA VAL A 380 7.94 12.81 -6.56
C VAL A 380 9.24 12.35 -7.22
N ILE A 381 9.35 11.07 -7.51
CA ILE A 381 10.51 10.49 -8.20
C ILE A 381 10.65 11.00 -9.64
N GLN A 382 9.54 11.15 -10.38
CA GLN A 382 9.57 11.75 -11.72
C GLN A 382 10.04 13.21 -11.69
N LEU A 383 9.63 14.00 -10.70
CA LEU A 383 10.15 15.34 -10.49
C LEU A 383 11.65 15.30 -10.14
N MET A 384 12.05 14.41 -9.22
CA MET A 384 13.45 14.25 -8.82
C MET A 384 14.35 13.82 -9.99
N ASN A 385 13.81 13.09 -10.96
CA ASN A 385 14.57 12.67 -12.15
C ASN A 385 15.06 13.86 -13.00
N LYS A 386 14.44 15.06 -12.85
CA LYS A 386 14.87 16.30 -13.48
C LYS A 386 16.07 16.97 -12.80
N ILE A 387 16.49 16.47 -11.64
CA ILE A 387 17.58 17.02 -10.84
C ILE A 387 18.87 16.26 -11.16
N SER A 388 19.94 16.96 -11.52
CA SER A 388 21.30 16.45 -11.58
C SER A 388 22.14 17.08 -10.45
N LEU A 389 22.86 16.28 -9.70
CA LEU A 389 23.66 16.72 -8.55
C LEU A 389 25.15 16.48 -8.80
N LYS A 390 25.99 17.48 -8.46
CA LYS A 390 27.45 17.39 -8.65
C LYS A 390 28.13 16.35 -7.72
N LYS A 391 27.52 15.99 -6.57
CA LYS A 391 28.08 15.09 -5.54
C LYS A 391 27.23 13.82 -5.36
N GLU A 392 26.86 13.18 -6.43
CA GLU A 392 26.01 11.97 -6.41
C GLU A 392 26.58 10.84 -5.54
N HIS A 393 27.91 10.67 -5.53
CA HIS A 393 28.57 9.63 -4.74
C HIS A 393 28.35 9.78 -3.23
N LEU A 394 28.33 11.02 -2.71
CA LEU A 394 28.10 11.26 -1.28
C LEU A 394 26.67 10.88 -0.91
N ILE A 395 25.70 11.33 -1.71
CA ILE A 395 24.28 11.02 -1.51
C ILE A 395 24.04 9.52 -1.58
N TYR A 396 24.63 8.85 -2.56
CA TYR A 396 24.55 7.40 -2.69
C TYR A 396 25.09 6.69 -1.43
N LYS A 397 26.25 7.10 -0.92
CA LYS A 397 26.81 6.56 0.34
C LYS A 397 25.87 6.77 1.52
N THR A 398 25.28 7.96 1.65
CA THR A 398 24.32 8.28 2.71
C THR A 398 23.05 7.41 2.61
N VAL A 399 22.50 7.24 1.40
CA VAL A 399 21.34 6.38 1.15
C VAL A 399 21.62 4.93 1.55
N ASN A 400 22.79 4.39 1.20
CA ASN A 400 23.14 3.02 1.58
C ASN A 400 23.33 2.85 3.09
N ILE A 401 23.97 3.80 3.78
CA ILE A 401 24.08 3.78 5.23
C ILE A 401 22.70 3.78 5.86
N PHE A 402 21.81 4.65 5.37
CA PHE A 402 20.45 4.73 5.86
C PHE A 402 19.68 3.41 5.63
N MET A 403 19.81 2.79 4.45
CA MET A 403 19.20 1.47 4.17
C MET A 403 19.70 0.38 5.13
N ILE A 404 20.99 0.35 5.42
CA ILE A 404 21.57 -0.61 6.39
C ILE A 404 21.04 -0.34 7.79
N THR A 405 20.96 0.91 8.21
CA THR A 405 20.39 1.28 9.53
C THR A 405 18.93 0.83 9.63
N LEU A 406 18.13 1.07 8.59
CA LEU A 406 16.75 0.61 8.52
C LEU A 406 16.63 -0.90 8.56
N LEU A 407 17.54 -1.64 7.90
CA LEU A 407 17.59 -3.10 7.96
C LEU A 407 17.79 -3.57 9.40
N ILE A 408 18.82 -3.05 10.08
CA ILE A 408 19.15 -3.44 11.44
C ILE A 408 18.00 -3.12 12.41
N SER A 409 17.44 -1.91 12.33
CA SER A 409 16.33 -1.50 13.21
C SER A 409 15.06 -2.33 12.95
N SER A 410 14.75 -2.64 11.69
CA SER A 410 13.63 -3.51 11.32
C SER A 410 13.83 -4.94 11.81
N MET A 411 15.04 -5.48 11.68
CA MET A 411 15.36 -6.83 12.19
C MET A 411 15.15 -6.91 13.71
N ILE A 412 15.66 -5.95 14.48
CA ILE A 412 15.48 -5.90 15.93
C ILE A 412 14.00 -5.82 16.29
N MET A 413 13.27 -4.89 15.68
CA MET A 413 11.86 -4.68 15.98
C MET A 413 11.01 -5.92 15.65
N TRP A 414 11.14 -6.45 14.43
CA TRP A 414 10.31 -7.57 13.99
C TRP A 414 10.69 -8.89 14.65
N SER A 415 11.97 -9.11 14.99
CA SER A 415 12.37 -10.29 15.79
C SER A 415 11.76 -10.28 17.18
N ASN A 416 11.69 -9.11 17.84
CA ASN A 416 11.05 -8.98 19.16
C ASN A 416 9.54 -9.25 19.07
N ILE A 417 8.84 -8.72 18.07
CA ILE A 417 7.41 -8.98 17.85
C ILE A 417 7.19 -10.48 17.56
N HIS A 418 8.05 -11.09 16.75
CA HIS A 418 7.97 -12.52 16.41
C HIS A 418 8.21 -13.42 17.64
N TYR A 419 9.17 -13.05 18.47
CA TYR A 419 9.38 -13.73 19.75
C TYR A 419 8.13 -13.67 20.63
N ALA A 420 7.56 -12.49 20.81
CA ALA A 420 6.32 -12.31 21.56
C ALA A 420 5.15 -13.11 20.96
N ASP A 421 4.98 -13.15 19.63
CA ASP A 421 3.94 -13.97 18.98
C ASP A 421 4.18 -15.48 19.18
N THR A 422 5.43 -15.92 19.22
CA THR A 422 5.79 -17.32 19.47
C THR A 422 5.46 -17.71 20.92
N VAL A 423 5.83 -16.89 21.89
CA VAL A 423 5.50 -17.08 23.32
C VAL A 423 3.99 -17.13 23.50
N ARG A 424 3.25 -16.16 22.93
CA ARG A 424 1.79 -16.11 22.95
C ARG A 424 1.13 -17.38 22.39
N ASN A 425 1.57 -17.82 21.22
CA ASN A 425 1.01 -19.02 20.59
C ASN A 425 1.29 -20.29 21.36
N ASN A 426 2.45 -20.42 22.00
CA ASN A 426 2.79 -21.57 22.87
C ASN A 426 1.95 -21.56 24.15
N TYR A 427 1.80 -20.41 24.80
CA TYR A 427 0.94 -20.23 25.96
C TYR A 427 -0.52 -20.63 25.68
N ILE A 428 -1.08 -20.14 24.57
CA ILE A 428 -2.46 -20.49 24.18
C ILE A 428 -2.59 -22.00 23.97
N LYS A 429 -1.63 -22.64 23.29
CA LYS A 429 -1.66 -24.09 23.07
C LYS A 429 -1.62 -24.86 24.39
N GLU A 430 -0.76 -24.43 25.33
CA GLU A 430 -0.66 -25.05 26.66
C GLU A 430 -1.96 -24.96 27.43
N LYS A 431 -2.56 -23.76 27.51
CA LYS A 431 -3.84 -23.53 28.21
C LYS A 431 -4.98 -24.33 27.60
N MET A 432 -5.01 -24.44 26.27
CA MET A 432 -6.00 -25.26 25.57
C MET A 432 -5.81 -26.75 25.85
N ASN A 433 -4.57 -27.24 25.92
CA ASN A 433 -4.31 -28.64 26.28
C ASN A 433 -4.76 -28.97 27.72
N LYS A 434 -4.68 -27.97 28.61
CA LYS A 434 -5.22 -28.07 29.98
C LYS A 434 -6.75 -27.91 30.05
N LYS A 435 -7.43 -27.71 28.91
CA LYS A 435 -8.89 -27.50 28.78
C LYS A 435 -9.41 -26.32 29.63
N GLU A 436 -8.64 -25.26 29.75
CA GLU A 436 -9.08 -24.07 30.45
C GLU A 436 -10.20 -23.36 29.65
N ASN A 437 -11.28 -23.00 30.32
CA ASN A 437 -12.44 -22.37 29.71
C ASN A 437 -12.25 -20.86 29.50
N GLN A 438 -11.24 -20.26 30.13
CA GLN A 438 -10.93 -18.85 30.02
C GLN A 438 -9.40 -18.69 29.86
N ILE A 439 -8.98 -17.98 28.83
CA ILE A 439 -7.57 -17.76 28.51
C ILE A 439 -7.33 -16.27 28.36
N ASN A 440 -6.38 -15.74 29.11
CA ASN A 440 -5.90 -14.36 29.01
C ASN A 440 -4.85 -14.29 27.91
N ILE A 441 -5.13 -13.61 26.80
CA ILE A 441 -4.25 -13.49 25.64
C ILE A 441 -3.53 -12.15 25.67
N PRO A 442 -2.18 -12.11 25.64
CA PRO A 442 -1.47 -10.84 25.49
C PRO A 442 -1.62 -10.28 24.07
N ALA A 443 -1.93 -9.00 23.98
CA ALA A 443 -1.73 -8.24 22.76
C ALA A 443 -0.23 -8.13 22.46
N LEU A 444 0.19 -8.22 21.20
CA LEU A 444 1.61 -8.11 20.84
C LEU A 444 2.17 -6.72 21.16
N PRO A 445 3.46 -6.60 21.48
CA PRO A 445 4.09 -5.29 21.65
C PRO A 445 4.10 -4.49 20.33
N LYS A 446 4.29 -3.17 20.42
CA LYS A 446 4.39 -2.29 19.24
C LYS A 446 3.12 -2.29 18.35
N GLN A 447 1.97 -2.11 18.95
CA GLN A 447 0.65 -2.12 18.29
C GLN A 447 0.54 -1.16 17.09
N ASP A 448 1.33 -0.08 17.02
CA ASP A 448 1.35 0.87 15.91
C ASP A 448 1.79 0.25 14.58
N TYR A 449 2.52 -0.85 14.65
CA TYR A 449 3.00 -1.60 13.49
C TYR A 449 2.11 -2.78 13.13
N LEU A 450 1.01 -3.00 13.87
CA LEU A 450 0.14 -4.15 13.73
C LEU A 450 -1.30 -3.72 13.40
N TRP A 451 -1.98 -4.49 12.56
CA TRP A 451 -3.37 -4.25 12.22
C TRP A 451 -4.30 -5.12 13.06
N ASN A 452 -5.17 -4.49 13.85
CA ASN A 452 -6.22 -5.17 14.64
C ASN A 452 -5.71 -6.33 15.52
N ASP A 453 -4.50 -6.25 16.05
CA ASP A 453 -4.01 -7.28 16.99
C ASP A 453 -4.77 -7.24 18.32
N THR A 454 -5.34 -6.10 18.71
CA THR A 454 -6.22 -5.98 19.89
C THR A 454 -7.59 -6.66 19.71
N MET A 455 -8.04 -6.88 18.47
CA MET A 455 -9.23 -7.69 18.14
C MET A 455 -8.91 -9.19 18.02
N ILE A 456 -7.86 -9.63 18.64
CA ILE A 456 -7.37 -11.01 18.59
C ILE A 456 -8.39 -12.01 19.14
N LYS A 457 -9.23 -11.59 20.09
CA LYS A 457 -10.32 -12.39 20.66
C LYS A 457 -11.21 -12.97 19.57
N GLU A 458 -11.78 -12.11 18.71
CA GLU A 458 -12.66 -12.52 17.61
C GLU A 458 -11.96 -13.46 16.63
N SER A 459 -10.69 -13.19 16.34
CA SER A 459 -9.89 -14.01 15.43
C SER A 459 -9.58 -15.39 16.02
N PHE A 460 -9.32 -15.49 17.33
CA PHE A 460 -9.09 -16.75 18.01
C PHE A 460 -10.38 -17.51 18.24
N ASP A 461 -11.49 -16.84 18.63
CA ASP A 461 -12.80 -17.46 18.73
C ASP A 461 -13.18 -18.15 17.41
N CYS A 462 -12.99 -17.48 16.27
CA CYS A 462 -13.21 -18.08 14.95
C CYS A 462 -12.31 -19.30 14.72
N LEU A 463 -10.99 -19.18 14.94
CA LEU A 463 -10.04 -20.26 14.68
C LEU A 463 -10.35 -21.51 15.49
N TYR A 464 -10.72 -21.37 16.75
CA TYR A 464 -10.96 -22.49 17.67
C TYR A 464 -12.38 -23.05 17.59
N LYS A 465 -13.38 -22.22 17.35
CA LYS A 465 -14.74 -22.68 17.07
C LYS A 465 -14.79 -23.62 15.86
N TYR A 466 -14.06 -23.28 14.79
CA TYR A 466 -13.94 -24.17 13.63
C TYR A 466 -13.16 -25.45 13.91
N LYS A 467 -12.28 -25.46 14.91
CA LYS A 467 -11.54 -26.68 15.33
C LYS A 467 -12.32 -27.55 16.31
N LYS A 468 -13.61 -27.29 16.58
CA LYS A 468 -14.49 -28.06 17.49
C LYS A 468 -13.96 -28.15 18.95
N GLN A 469 -13.20 -27.18 19.40
CA GLN A 469 -12.72 -27.12 20.78
C GLN A 469 -13.60 -26.11 21.54
N GLY A 470 -14.61 -26.59 22.25
CA GLY A 470 -15.46 -25.93 23.23
C GLY A 470 -15.64 -24.41 23.26
N ASP A 471 -16.53 -23.90 24.09
CA ASP A 471 -16.74 -22.45 24.30
C ASP A 471 -15.63 -21.84 25.18
N ILE A 472 -14.45 -21.66 24.60
CA ILE A 472 -13.33 -21.02 25.29
C ILE A 472 -13.53 -19.50 25.25
N LYS A 473 -13.49 -18.83 26.41
CA LYS A 473 -13.53 -17.37 26.50
C LYS A 473 -12.11 -16.82 26.48
N PHE A 474 -11.84 -15.90 25.54
CA PHE A 474 -10.58 -15.19 25.46
C PHE A 474 -10.71 -13.76 26.01
N ASN A 475 -9.82 -13.37 26.92
CA ASN A 475 -9.68 -11.99 27.40
C ASN A 475 -8.35 -11.45 26.87
N VAL A 476 -8.36 -10.19 26.41
CA VAL A 476 -7.15 -9.54 25.91
C VAL A 476 -6.54 -8.66 27.01
N GLN A 477 -5.24 -8.84 27.25
CA GLN A 477 -4.43 -8.04 28.16
C GLN A 477 -3.30 -7.34 27.40
N THR A 478 -2.71 -6.29 27.96
CA THR A 478 -1.49 -5.70 27.39
C THR A 478 -0.32 -6.69 27.54
N TRP A 479 0.66 -6.64 26.63
CA TRP A 479 1.83 -7.52 26.67
C TRP A 479 2.59 -7.40 28.00
N ASP A 480 2.87 -6.17 28.44
CA ASP A 480 3.70 -5.91 29.60
C ASP A 480 3.04 -6.45 30.88
N PHE A 481 1.75 -6.16 31.09
CA PHE A 481 0.98 -6.67 32.22
C PHE A 481 0.94 -8.21 32.24
N TRP A 482 0.64 -8.82 31.09
CA TRP A 482 0.57 -10.27 30.98
C TRP A 482 1.95 -10.94 31.23
N TYR A 483 3.05 -10.33 30.73
CA TYR A 483 4.40 -10.86 30.88
C TYR A 483 4.87 -10.79 32.34
N GLU A 484 4.60 -9.69 33.02
CA GLU A 484 4.88 -9.55 34.46
C GLU A 484 4.14 -10.60 35.27
N GLU A 485 2.85 -10.82 35.03
CA GLU A 485 2.01 -11.78 35.74
C GLU A 485 2.47 -13.25 35.56
N ASN A 486 2.99 -13.62 34.40
CA ASN A 486 3.28 -15.00 34.04
C ASN A 486 4.77 -15.38 34.10
N PHE A 487 5.70 -14.41 34.13
CA PHE A 487 7.14 -14.67 34.07
C PHE A 487 7.99 -13.94 35.12
N LEU A 488 7.47 -12.91 35.78
CA LEU A 488 8.22 -12.14 36.77
C LEU A 488 7.68 -12.32 38.22
N ASN A 489 6.45 -12.80 38.39
CA ASN A 489 5.83 -13.22 39.64
C ASN A 489 5.79 -14.76 39.72
#